data_024ac1a5710e91ef6b66dc7a17838984
#
_entry.id   024ac1a5710e91ef6b66dc7a17838984
#
_cell.length_a   1.000
_cell.length_b   1.000
_cell.length_c   1.000
_cell.angle_alpha   90.00
_cell.angle_beta   90.00
_cell.angle_gamma   90.00
#
_symmetry.space_group_name_H-M   'P 1'
#
loop_
_entity.id
_entity.type
_entity.pdbx_description
1 polymer ?
#
loop_
_entity_poly.entity_id
_entity_poly.type
_entity_poly.pdbx_seq_one_letter_code
_entity_poly.pdbx_strand_id
1 'polypeptide(L)'
;MKKLMILLIVFAFGMCLFGCGKSEESEYPFYFIGEIVGEDTMGGLVKVVDYGNYNFKSEAVIMHEVKLGQVYSVGDYIRMEFDGAFLDTLIPQIKSAISIKKIDAP
;
A
#
# COMPACT_ATOMS: atom_id res chain seq x y z
N MET A 1 28.62 21.24 35.19
CA MET A 1 27.18 20.89 35.08
C MET A 1 26.53 21.36 33.80
N LYS A 2 26.70 22.61 33.47
CA LYS A 2 26.10 23.14 32.24
C LYS A 2 26.61 22.45 31.01
N LYS A 3 27.86 22.06 30.99
CA LYS A 3 28.45 21.35 29.86
C LYS A 3 27.85 20.00 29.65
N LEU A 4 27.48 19.33 30.73
CA LEU A 4 26.81 18.02 30.65
C LEU A 4 25.46 18.14 30.05
N MET A 5 24.72 19.17 30.37
CA MET A 5 23.41 19.40 29.81
C MET A 5 23.48 19.65 28.32
N ILE A 6 24.47 20.40 27.88
CA ILE A 6 24.69 20.67 26.47
C ILE A 6 24.98 19.37 25.73
N LEU A 7 25.80 18.51 26.31
CA LEU A 7 26.09 17.21 25.72
C LEU A 7 24.85 16.36 25.57
N LEU A 8 23.98 16.37 26.56
CA LEU A 8 22.75 15.65 26.51
C LEU A 8 21.83 16.13 25.39
N ILE A 9 21.80 17.44 25.21
CA ILE A 9 20.98 18.03 24.13
C ILE A 9 21.51 17.62 22.78
N VAL A 10 22.82 17.66 22.61
CA VAL A 10 23.43 17.21 21.34
C VAL A 10 23.13 15.73 21.07
N PHE A 11 23.16 14.95 22.13
CA PHE A 11 22.83 13.55 22.01
C PHE A 11 21.39 13.33 21.56
N ALA A 12 20.48 14.06 22.16
CA ALA A 12 19.08 14.00 21.77
C ALA A 12 18.89 14.42 20.31
N PHE A 13 19.64 15.40 19.87
CA PHE A 13 19.61 15.84 18.50
C PHE A 13 20.07 14.75 17.55
N GLY A 14 21.13 14.04 17.90
CA GLY A 14 21.60 12.92 17.11
C GLY A 14 20.55 11.85 16.96
N MET A 15 19.82 11.57 18.03
CA MET A 15 18.74 10.59 17.99
C MET A 15 17.63 11.04 17.07
N CYS A 16 17.31 12.29 17.05
CA CYS A 16 16.30 12.83 16.14
C CYS A 16 16.70 12.65 14.68
N LEU A 17 17.97 12.81 14.38
CA LEU A 17 18.46 12.61 13.02
C LEU A 17 18.27 11.16 12.56
N PHE A 18 18.49 10.21 13.44
CA PHE A 18 18.21 8.84 13.15
C PHE A 18 16.72 8.60 12.92
N GLY A 19 15.90 9.28 13.67
CA GLY A 19 14.46 9.23 13.46
C GLY A 19 14.07 9.72 12.08
N CYS A 20 14.75 10.72 11.56
CA CYS A 20 14.49 11.21 10.22
C CYS A 20 14.80 10.19 9.13
N GLY A 21 15.83 9.36 9.36
CA GLY A 21 16.14 8.29 8.43
C GLY A 21 15.00 7.29 8.25
N LYS A 22 14.20 7.13 9.28
CA LYS A 22 13.04 6.24 9.21
C LYS A 22 11.89 6.80 8.40
N SER A 23 11.90 8.07 8.10
CA SER A 23 10.83 8.68 7.32
C SER A 23 10.78 8.12 5.90
N GLU A 24 11.88 7.59 5.39
CA GLU A 24 11.87 6.91 4.10
C GLU A 24 11.07 5.62 4.15
N GLU A 25 11.09 4.94 5.27
CA GLU A 25 10.30 3.73 5.47
C GLU A 25 8.81 4.05 5.57
N SER A 26 8.45 5.28 5.91
CA SER A 26 7.05 5.66 6.03
C SER A 26 6.32 5.68 4.69
N GLU A 27 7.04 5.60 3.57
CA GLU A 27 6.43 5.43 2.27
C GLU A 27 5.83 4.04 2.08
N TYR A 28 6.21 3.08 2.89
CA TYR A 28 5.62 1.76 2.90
C TYR A 28 4.61 1.65 4.02
N PRO A 29 3.57 0.86 3.81
CA PRO A 29 3.22 0.23 2.54
C PRO A 29 2.60 1.23 1.58
N PHE A 30 2.70 0.94 0.30
CA PHE A 30 1.91 1.64 -0.70
C PHE A 30 0.47 1.15 -0.61
N TYR A 31 -0.48 2.01 -0.93
CA TYR A 31 -1.88 1.62 -0.88
C TYR A 31 -2.68 2.25 -2.01
N PHE A 32 -3.76 1.61 -2.35
CA PHE A 32 -4.79 2.19 -3.20
C PHE A 32 -6.14 1.60 -2.83
N ILE A 33 -7.20 2.23 -3.32
CA ILE A 33 -8.56 1.77 -3.14
C ILE A 33 -9.12 1.38 -4.50
N GLY A 34 -9.75 0.22 -4.56
CA GLY A 34 -10.31 -0.28 -5.80
C GLY A 34 -11.66 -0.93 -5.61
N GLU A 35 -12.35 -1.07 -6.73
CA GLU A 35 -13.62 -1.78 -6.81
C GLU A 35 -13.41 -3.07 -7.56
N ILE A 36 -13.88 -4.18 -7.00
CA ILE A 36 -13.81 -5.47 -7.67
C ILE A 36 -14.86 -5.46 -8.77
N VAL A 37 -14.42 -5.58 -10.01
CA VAL A 37 -15.31 -5.52 -11.17
C VAL A 37 -15.42 -6.86 -11.90
N GLY A 38 -14.59 -7.82 -11.55
CA GLY A 38 -14.64 -9.14 -12.19
C GLY A 38 -13.53 -10.02 -11.68
N GLU A 39 -13.30 -11.10 -12.41
CA GLU A 39 -12.25 -12.06 -12.10
C GLU A 39 -11.57 -12.50 -13.39
N ASP A 40 -10.25 -12.47 -13.38
CA ASP A 40 -9.41 -13.05 -14.42
C ASP A 40 -8.93 -14.43 -13.94
N THR A 41 -8.34 -15.19 -14.85
CA THR A 41 -7.76 -16.49 -14.50
C THR A 41 -6.69 -16.38 -13.43
N MET A 42 -6.01 -15.24 -13.35
CA MET A 42 -4.92 -15.01 -12.41
C MET A 42 -5.39 -14.45 -11.06
N GLY A 43 -6.59 -13.92 -10.99
CA GLY A 43 -7.10 -13.33 -9.75
C GLY A 43 -8.22 -12.35 -9.99
N GLY A 44 -8.57 -11.58 -8.96
CA GLY A 44 -9.62 -10.59 -9.06
C GLY A 44 -9.21 -9.39 -9.90
N LEU A 45 -10.11 -8.97 -10.77
CA LEU A 45 -9.91 -7.74 -11.55
C LEU A 45 -10.46 -6.57 -10.75
N VAL A 46 -9.60 -5.63 -10.45
CA VAL A 46 -9.89 -4.50 -9.57
C VAL A 46 -9.70 -3.21 -10.35
N LYS A 47 -10.75 -2.41 -10.41
CA LYS A 47 -10.67 -1.07 -10.97
C LYS A 47 -10.18 -0.10 -9.89
N VAL A 48 -9.13 0.65 -10.18
CA VAL A 48 -8.58 1.61 -9.22
C VAL A 48 -9.48 2.83 -9.16
N VAL A 49 -10.05 3.11 -8.00
CA VAL A 49 -10.91 4.28 -7.81
C VAL A 49 -10.18 5.39 -7.06
N ASP A 50 -9.15 5.06 -6.30
CA ASP A 50 -8.30 6.02 -5.62
C ASP A 50 -6.88 5.45 -5.61
N TYR A 51 -5.95 6.11 -6.26
CA TYR A 51 -4.57 5.61 -6.36
C TYR A 51 -3.81 5.70 -5.05
N GLY A 52 -4.34 6.42 -4.07
CA GLY A 52 -3.66 6.54 -2.80
C GLY A 52 -2.29 7.18 -2.94
N ASN A 53 -1.26 6.47 -2.55
CA ASN A 53 0.12 6.94 -2.65
C ASN A 53 0.94 6.21 -3.73
N TYR A 54 0.29 5.48 -4.61
CA TYR A 54 0.99 4.76 -5.68
C TYR A 54 0.18 4.78 -6.97
N ASN A 55 0.74 5.38 -8.02
CA ASN A 55 0.07 5.50 -9.31
C ASN A 55 0.62 4.46 -10.29
N PHE A 56 -0.19 3.47 -10.60
CA PHE A 56 0.15 2.43 -11.56
C PHE A 56 0.12 2.92 -13.00
N LYS A 57 -0.44 4.07 -13.26
CA LYS A 57 -0.72 4.55 -14.62
C LYS A 57 -1.64 3.60 -15.38
N SER A 58 -2.46 2.87 -14.65
CA SER A 58 -3.45 1.95 -15.19
C SER A 58 -4.73 2.10 -14.40
N GLU A 59 -5.87 1.93 -15.07
CA GLU A 59 -7.18 2.04 -14.41
C GLU A 59 -7.56 0.76 -13.68
N ALA A 60 -6.86 -0.33 -13.93
CA ALA A 60 -7.20 -1.62 -13.34
C ALA A 60 -5.93 -2.40 -13.02
N VAL A 61 -6.04 -3.28 -12.05
CA VAL A 61 -5.00 -4.22 -11.67
C VAL A 61 -5.62 -5.59 -11.45
N ILE A 62 -4.84 -6.64 -11.63
CA ILE A 62 -5.23 -8.00 -11.28
C ILE A 62 -4.55 -8.36 -9.97
N MET A 63 -5.34 -8.73 -8.98
CA MET A 63 -4.83 -9.12 -7.67
C MET A 63 -4.98 -10.61 -7.49
N HIS A 64 -3.86 -11.32 -7.45
CA HIS A 64 -3.86 -12.77 -7.37
C HIS A 64 -4.52 -13.30 -6.11
N GLU A 65 -4.43 -12.55 -5.03
CA GLU A 65 -4.99 -12.96 -3.74
C GLU A 65 -6.49 -12.67 -3.61
N VAL A 66 -7.06 -11.90 -4.52
CA VAL A 66 -8.49 -11.62 -4.52
C VAL A 66 -9.18 -12.64 -5.40
N LYS A 67 -9.95 -13.51 -4.78
CA LYS A 67 -10.72 -14.52 -5.49
C LYS A 67 -12.18 -14.35 -5.14
N LEU A 68 -13.02 -14.29 -6.15
CA LEU A 68 -14.44 -14.12 -5.93
C LEU A 68 -15.03 -15.41 -5.33
N GLY A 69 -15.99 -15.22 -4.45
CA GLY A 69 -16.63 -16.32 -3.76
C GLY A 69 -17.18 -15.89 -2.41
N GLN A 70 -16.66 -16.50 -1.33
CA GLN A 70 -17.20 -16.28 0.00
C GLN A 70 -16.86 -14.92 0.60
N VAL A 71 -15.64 -14.42 0.33
CA VAL A 71 -15.15 -13.20 0.96
C VAL A 71 -15.33 -11.99 0.06
N TYR A 72 -15.05 -12.15 -1.22
CA TYR A 72 -15.06 -11.04 -2.17
C TYR A 72 -16.11 -11.25 -3.23
N SER A 73 -16.78 -10.15 -3.62
CA SER A 73 -17.82 -10.17 -4.67
C SER A 73 -17.63 -8.96 -5.57
N VAL A 74 -18.15 -9.05 -6.78
CA VAL A 74 -18.19 -7.91 -7.69
C VAL A 74 -18.97 -6.79 -7.03
N GLY A 75 -18.42 -5.59 -7.07
CA GLY A 75 -19.01 -4.42 -6.43
C GLY A 75 -18.41 -4.10 -5.07
N ASP A 76 -17.64 -5.01 -4.49
CA ASP A 76 -16.96 -4.73 -3.23
C ASP A 76 -15.85 -3.71 -3.45
N TYR A 77 -15.67 -2.84 -2.47
CA TYR A 77 -14.55 -1.91 -2.44
C TYR A 77 -13.51 -2.42 -1.47
N ILE A 78 -12.25 -2.33 -1.86
CA ILE A 78 -11.15 -2.79 -1.03
C ILE A 78 -10.08 -1.71 -0.94
N ARG A 79 -9.44 -1.65 0.23
CA ARG A 79 -8.21 -0.91 0.42
C ARG A 79 -7.09 -1.93 0.50
N MET A 80 -6.14 -1.82 -0.39
CA MET A 80 -5.05 -2.76 -0.49
C MET A 80 -3.73 -2.08 -0.20
N GLU A 81 -2.89 -2.74 0.57
CA GLU A 81 -1.53 -2.29 0.88
C GLU A 81 -0.54 -3.30 0.33
N PHE A 82 0.51 -2.82 -0.30
CA PHE A 82 1.54 -3.69 -0.87
C PHE A 82 2.89 -2.99 -0.87
N ASP A 83 3.94 -3.73 -1.20
CA ASP A 83 5.32 -3.25 -1.14
C ASP A 83 5.78 -2.55 -2.41
N GLY A 84 4.90 -2.36 -3.37
CA GLY A 84 5.22 -1.74 -4.65
C GLY A 84 5.61 -2.72 -5.74
N ALA A 85 5.73 -4.01 -5.42
CA ALA A 85 6.10 -5.01 -6.40
C ALA A 85 4.88 -5.49 -7.20
N PHE A 86 4.96 -5.44 -8.51
CA PHE A 86 3.90 -5.94 -9.38
C PHE A 86 4.51 -6.38 -10.71
N LEU A 87 3.77 -7.22 -11.42
CA LEU A 87 4.16 -7.63 -12.76
C LEU A 87 3.71 -6.57 -13.75
N ASP A 88 4.66 -6.09 -14.54
CA ASP A 88 4.38 -5.03 -15.53
C ASP A 88 3.86 -5.65 -16.82
N THR A 89 2.63 -6.10 -16.75
CA THR A 89 1.90 -6.65 -17.88
C THR A 89 0.90 -5.61 -18.38
N LEU A 90 0.17 -5.91 -19.44
CA LEU A 90 -0.81 -4.98 -20.01
C LEU A 90 -1.77 -4.46 -18.94
N ILE A 91 -2.25 -5.36 -18.08
CA ILE A 91 -2.91 -5.00 -16.85
C ILE A 91 -1.96 -5.40 -15.72
N PRO A 92 -1.48 -4.46 -14.89
CA PRO A 92 -0.54 -4.82 -13.82
C PRO A 92 -1.10 -5.90 -12.91
N GLN A 93 -0.25 -6.80 -12.46
CA GLN A 93 -0.65 -7.92 -11.61
C GLN A 93 0.09 -7.87 -10.29
N ILE A 94 -0.64 -7.93 -9.19
CA ILE A 94 -0.07 -7.97 -7.85
C ILE A 94 -0.24 -9.39 -7.31
N LYS A 95 0.88 -10.06 -7.10
CA LYS A 95 0.87 -11.45 -6.63
C LYS A 95 0.55 -11.56 -5.17
N SER A 96 1.05 -10.65 -4.35
CA SER A 96 0.80 -10.69 -2.93
C SER A 96 0.67 -9.29 -2.38
N ALA A 97 -0.22 -9.12 -1.43
CA ALA A 97 -0.45 -7.88 -0.74
C ALA A 97 -0.06 -8.03 0.72
N ILE A 98 0.32 -6.91 1.34
CA ILE A 98 0.56 -6.88 2.79
C ILE A 98 -0.78 -6.97 3.51
N SER A 99 -1.79 -6.27 3.00
CA SER A 99 -3.10 -6.23 3.63
C SER A 99 -4.16 -5.93 2.57
N ILE A 100 -5.29 -6.61 2.66
CA ILE A 100 -6.46 -6.34 1.84
C ILE A 100 -7.64 -6.24 2.78
N LYS A 101 -8.33 -5.09 2.77
CA LYS A 101 -9.49 -4.85 3.62
C LYS A 101 -10.67 -4.43 2.77
N LYS A 102 -11.82 -5.04 3.02
CA LYS A 102 -13.07 -4.56 2.45
C LYS A 102 -13.46 -3.27 3.15
N ILE A 103 -13.88 -2.28 2.38
CA ILE A 103 -14.32 -0.99 2.91
C ILE A 103 -15.66 -0.65 2.28
N ASP A 104 -16.30 0.38 2.84
CA ASP A 104 -17.50 0.94 2.24
C ASP A 104 -17.13 1.75 1.00
N ALA A 105 -18.08 1.92 0.10
CA ALA A 105 -17.88 2.73 -1.09
C ALA A 105 -17.44 4.14 -0.70
N PRO A 106 -16.37 4.63 -1.32
CA PRO A 106 -15.87 5.97 -1.00
C PRO A 106 -16.80 7.07 -1.47
#